data_b6f97ad7bea62981c416f5efcf7efaf4
#
_entry.id   b6f97ad7bea62981c416f5efcf7efaf4
#
_cell.length_a   1.000
_cell.length_b   1.000
_cell.length_c   1.000
_cell.angle_alpha   90.00
_cell.angle_beta   90.00
_cell.angle_gamma   90.00
#
_symmetry.space_group_name_H-M   'P 1'
#
loop_
_entity.id
_entity.type
_entity.pdbx_description
1 polymer ?
#
loop_
_entity_poly.entity_id
_entity_poly.type
_entity_poly.pdbx_seq_one_letter_code
_entity_poly.pdbx_strand_id
1 'polypeptide(L)'
;MKTALILGVTGQTGAYLSGQLLTSGYRVVGSSRDWSESNSWRLRKRGVLESIEGVSLSLHDHTSLARLLDSVAPDEIYYLAGPSSVAASFREPTVSMSEIFDPVVNILELLKQRSSKATFVNAASTDCFGDQSGTVLNETSRMQPISPYGISKTATFWATQSYREAFDIKARNAILTNHESPLRGP
;
A
#
# COMPACT_ATOMS: atom_id res chain seq x y z
N MET A 1 -1.41 -1.49 -23.35
CA MET A 1 -1.91 -0.69 -22.22
C MET A 1 -1.37 -1.35 -20.96
N LYS A 2 -0.74 -0.61 -20.06
CA LYS A 2 -0.28 -1.15 -18.78
C LYS A 2 -1.44 -1.30 -17.78
N THR A 3 -1.33 -2.29 -16.91
CA THR A 3 -2.30 -2.55 -15.83
C THR A 3 -1.69 -2.22 -14.47
N ALA A 4 -2.36 -1.38 -13.68
CA ALA A 4 -2.01 -1.09 -12.31
C ALA A 4 -3.03 -1.71 -11.34
N LEU A 5 -2.54 -2.42 -10.33
CA LEU A 5 -3.33 -2.92 -9.21
C LEU A 5 -3.08 -2.05 -7.98
N ILE A 6 -4.13 -1.41 -7.46
CA ILE A 6 -4.06 -0.57 -6.25
C ILE A 6 -4.74 -1.29 -5.09
N LEU A 7 -3.96 -1.76 -4.14
CA LEU A 7 -4.46 -2.38 -2.92
C LEU A 7 -4.72 -1.28 -1.88
N GLY A 8 -6.00 -1.08 -1.52
CA GLY A 8 -6.45 0.04 -0.69
C GLY A 8 -6.85 1.28 -1.50
N VAL A 9 -7.47 1.07 -2.67
CA VAL A 9 -7.86 2.15 -3.60
C VAL A 9 -8.85 3.15 -3.02
N THR A 10 -9.68 2.77 -2.07
CA THR A 10 -10.68 3.64 -1.41
C THR A 10 -10.06 4.64 -0.42
N GLY A 11 -8.78 4.50 -0.10
CA GLY A 11 -8.04 5.47 0.72
C GLY A 11 -7.75 6.78 -0.02
N GLN A 12 -7.31 7.81 0.73
CA GLN A 12 -6.96 9.12 0.17
C GLN A 12 -5.96 9.00 -0.98
N THR A 13 -4.81 8.41 -0.72
CA THR A 13 -3.74 8.24 -1.71
C THR A 13 -4.18 7.38 -2.89
N GLY A 14 -4.93 6.29 -2.62
CA GLY A 14 -5.47 5.40 -3.64
C GLY A 14 -6.39 6.12 -4.63
N ALA A 15 -7.27 6.99 -4.13
CA ALA A 15 -8.18 7.75 -4.97
C ALA A 15 -7.46 8.80 -5.85
N TYR A 16 -6.40 9.44 -5.36
CA TYR A 16 -5.59 10.33 -6.19
C TYR A 16 -4.77 9.57 -7.22
N LEU A 17 -4.11 8.48 -6.80
CA LEU A 17 -3.28 7.67 -7.67
C LEU A 17 -4.10 7.03 -8.81
N SER A 18 -5.31 6.53 -8.51
CA SER A 18 -6.18 5.97 -9.55
C SER A 18 -6.51 6.99 -10.63
N GLY A 19 -6.82 8.23 -10.26
CA GLY A 19 -7.07 9.31 -11.23
C GLY A 19 -5.83 9.62 -12.09
N GLN A 20 -4.67 9.67 -11.48
CA GLN A 20 -3.41 9.92 -12.20
C GLN A 20 -3.09 8.79 -13.19
N LEU A 21 -3.24 7.54 -12.77
CA LEU A 21 -2.98 6.38 -13.62
C LEU A 21 -3.96 6.29 -14.78
N LEU A 22 -5.26 6.52 -14.55
CA LEU A 22 -6.27 6.58 -15.62
C LEU A 22 -5.91 7.66 -16.66
N THR A 23 -5.53 8.86 -16.22
CA THR A 23 -5.10 9.94 -17.11
C THR A 23 -3.84 9.56 -17.90
N SER A 24 -2.98 8.73 -17.34
CA SER A 24 -1.77 8.19 -17.98
C SER A 24 -2.05 6.97 -18.90
N GLY A 25 -3.31 6.60 -19.10
CA GLY A 25 -3.70 5.52 -20.00
C GLY A 25 -3.53 4.11 -19.42
N TYR A 26 -3.48 3.96 -18.10
CA TYR A 26 -3.48 2.64 -17.47
C TYR A 26 -4.89 2.05 -17.36
N ARG A 27 -4.99 0.72 -17.46
CA ARG A 27 -6.09 -0.03 -16.86
C ARG A 27 -5.87 -0.06 -15.35
N VAL A 28 -6.84 0.39 -14.57
CA VAL A 28 -6.74 0.45 -13.12
C VAL A 28 -7.68 -0.56 -12.48
N VAL A 29 -7.12 -1.51 -11.73
CA VAL A 29 -7.85 -2.43 -10.86
C VAL A 29 -7.61 -2.00 -9.42
N GLY A 30 -8.68 -1.83 -8.65
CA GLY A 30 -8.59 -1.38 -7.27
C GLY A 30 -9.20 -2.38 -6.30
N SER A 31 -8.51 -2.72 -5.19
CA SER A 31 -9.10 -3.54 -4.15
C SER A 31 -9.49 -2.74 -2.92
N SER A 32 -10.58 -3.15 -2.30
CA SER A 32 -11.05 -2.71 -0.99
C SER A 32 -11.76 -3.86 -0.28
N ARG A 33 -11.80 -3.86 1.04
CA ARG A 33 -12.62 -4.81 1.82
C ARG A 33 -14.10 -4.46 1.74
N ASP A 34 -14.40 -3.18 1.56
CA ASP A 34 -15.75 -2.65 1.54
C ASP A 34 -15.90 -1.61 0.43
N TRP A 35 -16.93 -1.79 -0.40
CA TRP A 35 -17.30 -0.92 -1.52
C TRP A 35 -18.60 -0.16 -1.25
N SER A 36 -19.04 -0.06 0.01
CA SER A 36 -20.17 0.78 0.39
C SER A 36 -19.98 2.23 -0.02
N GLU A 37 -21.06 2.97 -0.10
CA GLU A 37 -21.02 4.41 -0.41
C GLU A 37 -20.15 5.19 0.56
N SER A 38 -20.24 4.84 1.85
CA SER A 38 -19.46 5.46 2.91
C SER A 38 -17.96 5.22 2.79
N ASN A 39 -17.53 4.16 2.12
CA ASN A 39 -16.11 3.85 1.93
C ASN A 39 -15.58 4.27 0.56
N SER A 40 -16.42 4.26 -0.49
CA SER A 40 -16.05 4.62 -1.86
C SER A 40 -16.21 6.11 -2.19
N TRP A 41 -16.65 6.95 -1.25
CA TRP A 41 -16.93 8.38 -1.47
C TRP A 41 -15.77 9.17 -2.07
N ARG A 42 -14.52 8.80 -1.74
CA ARG A 42 -13.33 9.47 -2.27
C ARG A 42 -13.17 9.26 -3.77
N LEU A 43 -13.40 8.03 -4.22
CA LEU A 43 -13.37 7.67 -5.64
C LEU A 43 -14.48 8.40 -6.40
N ARG A 44 -15.68 8.48 -5.81
CA ARG A 44 -16.82 9.22 -6.36
C ARG A 44 -16.49 10.71 -6.46
N LYS A 45 -15.98 11.31 -5.37
CA LYS A 45 -15.60 12.73 -5.34
C LYS A 45 -14.49 13.07 -6.35
N ARG A 46 -13.62 12.09 -6.66
CA ARG A 46 -12.60 12.22 -7.71
C ARG A 46 -13.13 11.96 -9.12
N GLY A 47 -14.37 11.49 -9.26
CA GLY A 47 -14.97 11.15 -10.56
C GLY A 47 -14.33 9.94 -11.23
N VAL A 48 -13.73 9.02 -10.45
CA VAL A 48 -13.00 7.85 -11.00
C VAL A 48 -13.66 6.52 -10.68
N LEU A 49 -14.71 6.49 -9.86
CA LEU A 49 -15.33 5.25 -9.38
C LEU A 49 -15.74 4.31 -10.51
N GLU A 50 -16.39 4.86 -11.55
CA GLU A 50 -16.89 4.07 -12.70
C GLU A 50 -15.82 3.72 -13.73
N SER A 51 -14.62 4.28 -13.56
CA SER A 51 -13.49 4.08 -14.48
C SER A 51 -12.47 3.06 -13.99
N ILE A 52 -12.65 2.56 -12.77
CA ILE A 52 -11.77 1.53 -12.18
C ILE A 52 -12.51 0.21 -12.05
N GLU A 53 -11.78 -0.89 -12.18
CA GLU A 53 -12.31 -2.22 -11.90
C GLU A 53 -12.20 -2.50 -10.40
N GLY A 54 -13.33 -2.48 -9.68
CA GLY A 54 -13.38 -2.69 -8.24
C GLY A 54 -13.42 -4.17 -7.85
N VAL A 55 -12.57 -4.58 -6.91
CA VAL A 55 -12.53 -5.94 -6.37
C VAL A 55 -12.64 -5.93 -4.85
N SER A 56 -13.61 -6.69 -4.31
CA SER A 56 -13.71 -6.90 -2.86
C SER A 56 -12.71 -7.97 -2.42
N LEU A 57 -11.77 -7.60 -1.52
CA LEU A 57 -10.70 -8.49 -1.11
C LEU A 57 -10.22 -8.17 0.31
N SER A 58 -10.06 -9.23 1.13
CA SER A 58 -9.20 -9.19 2.31
C SER A 58 -7.78 -9.58 1.94
N LEU A 59 -6.81 -8.73 2.28
CA LEU A 59 -5.39 -8.99 2.00
C LEU A 59 -4.77 -10.08 2.88
N HIS A 60 -5.51 -10.56 3.90
CA HIS A 60 -5.17 -11.75 4.69
C HIS A 60 -5.66 -13.05 4.04
N ASP A 61 -6.58 -12.98 3.07
CA ASP A 61 -6.98 -14.15 2.29
C ASP A 61 -5.96 -14.37 1.16
N HIS A 62 -4.95 -15.19 1.48
CA HIS A 62 -3.86 -15.53 0.57
C HIS A 62 -4.37 -16.16 -0.74
N THR A 63 -5.43 -16.98 -0.66
CA THR A 63 -5.98 -17.66 -1.84
C THR A 63 -6.65 -16.66 -2.79
N SER A 64 -7.47 -15.77 -2.26
CA SER A 64 -8.13 -14.74 -3.06
C SER A 64 -7.14 -13.71 -3.62
N LEU A 65 -6.11 -13.35 -2.85
CA LEU A 65 -5.03 -12.48 -3.31
C LEU A 65 -4.23 -13.15 -4.46
N ALA A 66 -3.93 -14.44 -4.34
CA ALA A 66 -3.26 -15.21 -5.38
C ALA A 66 -4.06 -15.24 -6.68
N ARG A 67 -5.38 -15.52 -6.59
CA ARG A 67 -6.29 -15.51 -7.75
C ARG A 67 -6.38 -14.13 -8.40
N LEU A 68 -6.42 -13.07 -7.59
CA LEU A 68 -6.44 -11.70 -8.10
C LEU A 68 -5.18 -11.39 -8.90
N LEU A 69 -4.00 -11.72 -8.38
CA LEU A 69 -2.74 -11.51 -9.09
C LEU A 69 -2.68 -12.29 -10.42
N ASP A 70 -3.19 -13.52 -10.43
CA ASP A 70 -3.22 -14.35 -11.63
C ASP A 70 -4.21 -13.82 -12.68
N SER A 71 -5.38 -13.35 -12.26
CA SER A 71 -6.43 -12.85 -13.17
C SER A 71 -6.12 -11.47 -13.74
N VAL A 72 -5.52 -10.59 -12.92
CA VAL A 72 -5.19 -9.22 -13.32
C VAL A 72 -3.89 -9.14 -14.09
N ALA A 73 -2.91 -9.99 -13.74
CA ALA A 73 -1.54 -9.98 -14.28
C ALA A 73 -0.97 -8.55 -14.36
N PRO A 74 -0.89 -7.80 -13.22
CA PRO A 74 -0.55 -6.39 -13.24
C PRO A 74 0.91 -6.14 -13.65
N ASP A 75 1.15 -5.01 -14.32
CA ASP A 75 2.51 -4.49 -14.55
C ASP A 75 3.06 -3.79 -13.30
N GLU A 76 2.16 -3.17 -12.54
CA GLU A 76 2.50 -2.40 -11.33
C GLU A 76 1.49 -2.67 -10.21
N ILE A 77 1.99 -2.84 -8.99
CA ILE A 77 1.19 -3.09 -7.79
C ILE A 77 1.53 -2.02 -6.76
N TYR A 78 0.52 -1.28 -6.32
CA TYR A 78 0.64 -0.24 -5.30
C TYR A 78 -0.01 -0.69 -4.00
N TYR A 79 0.78 -0.94 -2.96
CA TYR A 79 0.28 -1.31 -1.64
C TYR A 79 0.08 -0.07 -0.78
N LEU A 80 -1.17 0.37 -0.70
CA LEU A 80 -1.62 1.55 0.05
C LEU A 80 -2.59 1.18 1.19
N ALA A 81 -2.83 -0.11 1.39
CA ALA A 81 -3.77 -0.60 2.39
C ALA A 81 -3.17 -0.62 3.80
N GLY A 82 -4.03 -0.82 4.77
CA GLY A 82 -3.70 -0.95 6.18
C GLY A 82 -4.06 0.29 7.00
N PRO A 83 -4.10 0.14 8.34
CA PRO A 83 -4.34 1.25 9.24
C PRO A 83 -3.24 2.30 9.15
N SER A 84 -3.60 3.57 9.28
CA SER A 84 -2.66 4.70 9.16
C SER A 84 -2.60 5.55 10.43
N SER A 85 -3.32 5.17 11.49
CA SER A 85 -3.37 5.93 12.75
C SER A 85 -2.31 5.46 13.73
N VAL A 86 -1.33 6.31 13.99
CA VAL A 86 -0.32 6.09 15.04
C VAL A 86 -0.99 5.90 16.41
N ALA A 87 -1.97 6.76 16.75
CA ALA A 87 -2.66 6.68 18.04
C ALA A 87 -3.45 5.36 18.20
N ALA A 88 -4.08 4.85 17.15
CA ALA A 88 -4.77 3.57 17.18
C ALA A 88 -3.79 2.41 17.38
N SER A 89 -2.58 2.49 16.82
CA SER A 89 -1.58 1.44 16.95
C SER A 89 -1.10 1.21 18.39
N PHE A 90 -1.15 2.23 19.23
CA PHE A 90 -0.85 2.07 20.67
C PHE A 90 -1.98 1.38 21.44
N ARG A 91 -3.24 1.52 20.98
CA ARG A 91 -4.38 0.86 21.63
C ARG A 91 -4.47 -0.63 21.25
N GLU A 92 -4.15 -0.94 20.01
CA GLU A 92 -4.25 -2.31 19.46
C GLU A 92 -2.96 -2.68 18.70
N PRO A 93 -1.82 -2.80 19.41
CA PRO A 93 -0.52 -2.96 18.74
C PRO A 93 -0.42 -4.24 17.90
N THR A 94 -0.88 -5.36 18.43
CA THR A 94 -0.83 -6.66 17.73
C THR A 94 -1.64 -6.63 16.44
N VAL A 95 -2.87 -6.11 16.49
CA VAL A 95 -3.74 -5.99 15.32
C VAL A 95 -3.11 -5.04 14.30
N SER A 96 -2.61 -3.88 14.75
CA SER A 96 -1.98 -2.92 13.87
C SER A 96 -0.74 -3.50 13.16
N MET A 97 0.08 -4.26 13.88
CA MET A 97 1.29 -4.88 13.32
C MET A 97 0.94 -5.95 12.27
N SER A 98 0.00 -6.83 12.57
CA SER A 98 -0.44 -7.86 11.64
C SER A 98 -1.12 -7.26 10.40
N GLU A 99 -2.02 -6.31 10.56
CA GLU A 99 -2.72 -5.65 9.43
C GLU A 99 -1.77 -4.87 8.50
N ILE A 100 -0.61 -4.43 8.97
CA ILE A 100 0.37 -3.70 8.16
C ILE A 100 1.41 -4.65 7.55
N PHE A 101 1.95 -5.60 8.32
CA PHE A 101 3.12 -6.40 7.94
C PHE A 101 2.74 -7.64 7.12
N ASP A 102 1.80 -8.45 7.62
CA ASP A 102 1.50 -9.76 7.02
C ASP A 102 1.08 -9.65 5.54
N PRO A 103 0.21 -8.70 5.13
CA PRO A 103 -0.17 -8.58 3.72
C PRO A 103 1.01 -8.26 2.80
N VAL A 104 1.98 -7.46 3.26
CA VAL A 104 3.17 -7.14 2.45
C VAL A 104 4.00 -8.39 2.20
N VAL A 105 4.26 -9.18 3.24
CA VAL A 105 5.00 -10.44 3.11
C VAL A 105 4.26 -11.43 2.22
N ASN A 106 2.94 -11.56 2.39
CA ASN A 106 2.10 -12.41 1.54
C ASN A 106 2.21 -12.02 0.05
N ILE A 107 2.16 -10.74 -0.26
CA ILE A 107 2.30 -10.26 -1.65
C ILE A 107 3.70 -10.59 -2.18
N LEU A 108 4.75 -10.30 -1.42
CA LEU A 108 6.13 -10.54 -1.83
C LEU A 108 6.40 -12.03 -2.07
N GLU A 109 5.88 -12.93 -1.20
CA GLU A 109 5.95 -14.38 -1.41
C GLU A 109 5.21 -14.83 -2.68
N LEU A 110 4.02 -14.28 -2.93
CA LEU A 110 3.27 -14.58 -4.15
C LEU A 110 4.00 -14.11 -5.41
N LEU A 111 4.64 -12.93 -5.38
CA LEU A 111 5.43 -12.43 -6.50
C LEU A 111 6.67 -13.28 -6.76
N LYS A 112 7.34 -13.70 -5.70
CA LYS A 112 8.49 -14.62 -5.77
C LYS A 112 8.09 -15.96 -6.39
N GLN A 113 7.05 -16.62 -5.86
CA GLN A 113 6.57 -17.91 -6.35
C GLN A 113 6.20 -17.88 -7.84
N ARG A 114 5.72 -16.75 -8.34
CA ARG A 114 5.32 -16.54 -9.74
C ARG A 114 6.44 -16.04 -10.64
N SER A 115 7.63 -15.81 -10.11
CA SER A 115 8.71 -15.10 -10.83
C SER A 115 8.16 -13.83 -11.53
N SER A 116 7.31 -13.09 -10.83
CA SER A 116 6.56 -11.96 -11.38
C SER A 116 7.49 -10.85 -11.87
N LYS A 117 7.13 -10.25 -13.01
CA LYS A 117 7.83 -9.08 -13.55
C LYS A 117 7.18 -7.76 -13.13
N ALA A 118 6.07 -7.82 -12.40
CA ALA A 118 5.40 -6.64 -11.87
C ALA A 118 6.31 -5.81 -10.96
N THR A 119 6.18 -4.50 -11.04
CA THR A 119 6.82 -3.61 -10.07
C THR A 119 5.91 -3.46 -8.85
N PHE A 120 6.38 -3.88 -7.69
CA PHE A 120 5.69 -3.69 -6.41
C PHE A 120 6.16 -2.41 -5.73
N VAL A 121 5.23 -1.56 -5.33
CA VAL A 121 5.49 -0.31 -4.60
C VAL A 121 4.80 -0.38 -3.23
N ASN A 122 5.61 -0.47 -2.18
CA ASN A 122 5.15 -0.41 -0.79
C ASN A 122 5.09 1.04 -0.31
N ALA A 123 3.95 1.47 0.21
CA ALA A 123 3.84 2.76 0.91
C ALA A 123 4.46 2.64 2.30
N ALA A 124 5.73 2.99 2.43
CA ALA A 124 6.41 3.21 3.69
C ALA A 124 6.00 4.56 4.31
N SER A 125 6.57 4.92 5.45
CA SER A 125 6.22 6.15 6.18
C SER A 125 7.47 6.80 6.76
N THR A 126 7.44 8.12 6.90
CA THR A 126 8.45 8.86 7.68
C THR A 126 8.45 8.48 9.16
N ASP A 127 7.38 7.88 9.69
CA ASP A 127 7.35 7.30 11.05
C ASP A 127 8.40 6.20 11.26
N CYS A 128 8.96 5.63 10.18
CA CYS A 128 10.10 4.72 10.27
C CYS A 128 11.34 5.36 10.91
N PHE A 129 11.50 6.67 10.77
CA PHE A 129 12.66 7.38 11.32
C PHE A 129 12.49 7.79 12.78
N GLY A 130 11.25 7.78 13.31
CA GLY A 130 10.94 8.22 14.67
C GLY A 130 11.12 9.74 14.85
N ASP A 131 11.40 10.16 16.10
CA ASP A 131 11.66 11.56 16.40
C ASP A 131 13.14 11.91 16.19
N GLN A 132 13.43 12.60 15.11
CA GLN A 132 14.76 13.13 14.77
C GLN A 132 14.66 14.66 14.56
N SER A 133 14.02 15.33 15.48
CA SER A 133 13.78 16.79 15.44
C SER A 133 15.04 17.57 15.11
N GLY A 134 14.93 18.50 14.17
CA GLY A 134 16.04 19.35 13.73
C GLY A 134 17.01 18.71 12.72
N THR A 135 16.77 17.46 12.32
CA THR A 135 17.58 16.75 11.32
C THR A 135 16.87 16.68 9.98
N VAL A 136 17.56 16.99 8.90
CA VAL A 136 17.05 16.74 7.55
C VAL A 136 17.21 15.25 7.24
N LEU A 137 16.08 14.59 6.99
CA LEU A 137 16.04 13.16 6.72
C LEU A 137 16.13 12.87 5.22
N ASN A 138 16.73 11.72 4.89
CA ASN A 138 16.76 11.14 3.55
C ASN A 138 16.67 9.62 3.64
N GLU A 139 16.72 8.92 2.51
CA GLU A 139 16.54 7.48 2.42
C GLU A 139 17.64 6.66 3.12
N THR A 140 18.79 7.28 3.44
CA THR A 140 19.91 6.65 4.16
C THR A 140 19.91 6.96 5.65
N SER A 141 18.99 7.82 6.11
CA SER A 141 18.87 8.17 7.51
C SER A 141 18.50 6.95 8.35
N ARG A 142 19.01 6.91 9.59
CA ARG A 142 18.78 5.79 10.49
C ARG A 142 17.30 5.68 10.88
N MET A 143 16.71 4.51 10.69
CA MET A 143 15.36 4.22 11.16
C MET A 143 15.34 3.92 12.66
N GLN A 144 14.50 4.65 13.40
CA GLN A 144 14.33 4.55 14.86
C GLN A 144 12.86 4.72 15.24
N PRO A 145 11.97 3.80 14.76
CA PRO A 145 10.53 3.95 15.01
C PRO A 145 10.20 3.94 16.49
N ILE A 146 9.27 4.81 16.90
CA ILE A 146 8.85 4.99 18.30
C ILE A 146 7.38 4.60 18.55
N SER A 147 6.72 4.01 17.57
CA SER A 147 5.32 3.56 17.66
C SER A 147 5.15 2.18 17.05
N PRO A 148 4.13 1.39 17.47
CA PRO A 148 3.81 0.11 16.82
C PRO A 148 3.55 0.26 15.31
N TYR A 149 2.91 1.35 14.89
CA TYR A 149 2.74 1.70 13.48
C TYR A 149 4.10 1.90 12.78
N GLY A 150 4.96 2.74 13.33
CA GLY A 150 6.30 3.01 12.77
C GLY A 150 7.16 1.75 12.71
N ILE A 151 7.11 0.89 13.76
CA ILE A 151 7.79 -0.41 13.77
C ILE A 151 7.30 -1.29 12.62
N SER A 152 5.97 -1.38 12.42
CA SER A 152 5.39 -2.19 11.34
C SER A 152 5.78 -1.65 9.96
N LYS A 153 5.75 -0.34 9.75
CA LYS A 153 6.17 0.29 8.50
C LYS A 153 7.67 0.10 8.23
N THR A 154 8.50 0.14 9.28
CA THR A 154 9.93 -0.19 9.18
C THR A 154 10.13 -1.65 8.80
N ALA A 155 9.37 -2.57 9.39
CA ALA A 155 9.42 -3.99 9.04
C ALA A 155 9.04 -4.24 7.58
N THR A 156 7.96 -3.60 7.08
CA THR A 156 7.58 -3.71 5.65
C THR A 156 8.62 -3.11 4.72
N PHE A 157 9.27 -2.02 5.12
CA PHE A 157 10.37 -1.40 4.37
C PHE A 157 11.51 -2.39 4.18
N TRP A 158 11.99 -3.00 5.26
CA TRP A 158 13.10 -3.94 5.20
C TRP A 158 12.72 -5.26 4.52
N ALA A 159 11.48 -5.76 4.72
CA ALA A 159 10.99 -6.92 3.99
C ALA A 159 11.02 -6.65 2.47
N THR A 160 10.51 -5.50 2.02
CA THR A 160 10.50 -5.11 0.61
C THR A 160 11.93 -5.05 0.04
N GLN A 161 12.87 -4.48 0.79
CA GLN A 161 14.27 -4.42 0.38
C GLN A 161 14.92 -5.79 0.32
N SER A 162 14.74 -6.61 1.35
CA SER A 162 15.30 -7.98 1.44
C SER A 162 14.82 -8.85 0.28
N TYR A 163 13.53 -8.81 -0.04
CA TYR A 163 12.99 -9.58 -1.16
C TYR A 163 13.51 -9.11 -2.52
N ARG A 164 13.69 -7.81 -2.71
CA ARG A 164 14.34 -7.25 -3.90
C ARG A 164 15.75 -7.78 -4.08
N GLU A 165 16.52 -7.78 -3.02
CA GLU A 165 17.94 -8.18 -3.05
C GLU A 165 18.13 -9.70 -3.16
N ALA A 166 17.32 -10.48 -2.42
CA ALA A 166 17.45 -11.92 -2.37
C ALA A 166 16.82 -12.67 -3.55
N PHE A 167 15.74 -12.11 -4.15
CA PHE A 167 14.92 -12.84 -5.13
C PHE A 167 14.71 -12.09 -6.45
N ASP A 168 15.44 -11.00 -6.70
CA ASP A 168 15.35 -10.17 -7.90
C ASP A 168 13.92 -9.68 -8.21
N ILE A 169 13.11 -9.45 -7.16
CA ILE A 169 11.77 -8.89 -7.29
C ILE A 169 11.89 -7.38 -7.52
N LYS A 170 11.16 -6.85 -8.50
CA LYS A 170 11.08 -5.40 -8.73
C LYS A 170 10.27 -4.71 -7.63
N ALA A 171 10.80 -4.64 -6.43
CA ALA A 171 10.14 -4.02 -5.27
C ALA A 171 10.76 -2.67 -4.91
N ARG A 172 9.92 -1.69 -4.56
CA ARG A 172 10.29 -0.33 -4.18
C ARG A 172 9.55 0.10 -2.93
N ASN A 173 10.18 0.96 -2.14
CA ASN A 173 9.54 1.66 -1.05
C ASN A 173 9.32 3.13 -1.43
N ALA A 174 8.09 3.64 -1.29
CA ALA A 174 7.79 5.05 -1.33
C ALA A 174 7.65 5.55 0.11
N ILE A 175 8.61 6.33 0.60
CA ILE A 175 8.57 6.90 1.94
C ILE A 175 7.65 8.12 1.90
N LEU A 176 6.46 7.97 2.43
CA LEU A 176 5.44 9.01 2.43
C LEU A 176 5.49 9.80 3.74
N THR A 177 5.44 11.12 3.60
CA THR A 177 5.17 12.03 4.73
C THR A 177 3.67 12.16 4.94
N ASN A 178 3.26 12.76 6.06
CA ASN A 178 1.88 13.18 6.25
C ASN A 178 1.49 14.16 5.14
N HIS A 179 0.37 13.89 4.51
CA HIS A 179 -0.15 14.73 3.43
C HIS A 179 -1.64 14.96 3.62
N GLU A 180 -2.04 16.19 3.38
CA GLU A 180 -3.41 16.66 3.53
C GLU A 180 -4.06 16.87 2.16
N SER A 181 -5.36 16.64 2.11
CA SER A 181 -6.15 16.93 0.93
C SER A 181 -7.64 17.04 1.26
N PRO A 182 -8.47 17.58 0.33
CA PRO A 182 -9.93 17.56 0.47
C PRO A 182 -10.56 16.15 0.58
N LEU A 183 -9.76 15.09 0.39
CA LEU A 183 -10.17 13.68 0.53
C LEU A 183 -9.71 13.05 1.86
N ARG A 184 -9.02 13.79 2.73
CA ARG A 184 -8.71 13.28 4.07
C ARG A 184 -10.01 13.11 4.84
N GLY A 185 -10.18 11.97 5.50
CA GLY A 185 -11.31 11.73 6.37
C GLY A 185 -11.16 12.50 7.69
N PRO A 186 -12.23 12.65 8.44
CA PRO A 186 -12.20 13.23 9.78
C PRO A 186 -11.36 12.39 10.74
#